data_3c3a2fcebf8e997305c0f6d4a9dac919
#
_entry.id   3c3a2fcebf8e997305c0f6d4a9dac919
#
_cell.length_a   1.000
_cell.length_b   1.000
_cell.length_c   1.000
_cell.angle_alpha   90.00
_cell.angle_beta   90.00
_cell.angle_gamma   90.00
#
_symmetry.space_group_name_H-M   'P 1'
#
loop_
_entity.id
_entity.type
_entity.pdbx_description
1 polymer ?
#
loop_
_entity_poly.entity_id
_entity_poly.type
_entity_poly.pdbx_seq_one_letter_code
_entity_poly.pdbx_strand_id
1 'polypeptide(L)'
;MTEPQTSFRVADIPAQDGYKLATGLVVPRPIGWIGSVSAAGVDNVAPYSFFNVMSGDPVHVVFSPGGGNRKDTLDNVREIAEFTVNIVTAETVVAM
;
A
#
# COMPACT_ATOMS: atom_id res chain seq x y z
N MET A 1 -32.29 20.70 6.82
CA MET A 1 -31.80 21.13 5.49
C MET A 1 -30.79 20.14 5.00
N THR A 2 -30.97 19.67 3.80
CA THR A 2 -30.06 18.69 3.21
C THR A 2 -29.13 19.40 2.23
N GLU A 3 -27.83 19.21 2.41
CA GLU A 3 -26.86 19.70 1.42
C GLU A 3 -26.88 18.81 0.19
N PRO A 4 -26.56 19.36 -0.99
CA PRO A 4 -26.41 18.54 -2.19
C PRO A 4 -25.34 17.51 -1.99
N GLN A 5 -25.62 16.28 -2.41
CA GLN A 5 -24.65 15.19 -2.37
C GLN A 5 -24.09 14.98 -3.76
N THR A 6 -22.78 14.73 -3.82
CA THR A 6 -22.10 14.38 -5.06
C THR A 6 -21.76 12.89 -5.01
N SER A 7 -22.07 12.21 -6.08
CA SER A 7 -21.75 10.78 -6.18
C SER A 7 -21.04 10.48 -7.50
N PHE A 8 -20.20 9.47 -7.48
CA PHE A 8 -19.46 9.02 -8.65
C PHE A 8 -19.57 7.51 -8.78
N ARG A 9 -19.76 7.04 -10.00
CA ARG A 9 -19.52 5.64 -10.32
C ARG A 9 -18.08 5.49 -10.76
N VAL A 10 -17.34 4.64 -10.09
CA VAL A 10 -15.92 4.42 -10.42
C VAL A 10 -15.76 3.98 -11.87
N ALA A 11 -16.70 3.16 -12.37
CA ALA A 11 -16.65 2.69 -13.74
C ALA A 11 -16.84 3.80 -14.79
N ASP A 12 -17.41 4.95 -14.38
CA ASP A 12 -17.76 6.04 -15.32
C ASP A 12 -16.71 7.15 -15.34
N ILE A 13 -15.67 7.06 -14.51
CA ILE A 13 -14.62 8.07 -14.45
C ILE A 13 -13.28 7.44 -14.85
N PRO A 14 -12.34 8.26 -15.39
CA PRO A 14 -11.00 7.76 -15.68
C PRO A 14 -10.32 7.17 -14.44
N ALA A 15 -9.54 6.12 -14.63
CA ALA A 15 -8.84 5.45 -13.52
C ALA A 15 -8.00 6.42 -12.69
N GLN A 16 -7.37 7.39 -13.33
CA GLN A 16 -6.58 8.40 -12.66
C GLN A 16 -7.42 9.28 -11.73
N ASP A 17 -8.64 9.60 -12.11
CA ASP A 17 -9.54 10.41 -11.29
C ASP A 17 -10.05 9.60 -10.10
N GLY A 18 -10.36 8.33 -10.29
CA GLY A 18 -10.72 7.42 -9.20
C GLY A 18 -9.59 7.31 -8.19
N TYR A 19 -8.36 7.18 -8.66
CA TYR A 19 -7.17 7.16 -7.81
C TYR A 19 -7.05 8.45 -6.98
N LYS A 20 -7.21 9.62 -7.62
CA LYS A 20 -7.13 10.91 -6.93
C LYS A 20 -8.22 11.07 -5.88
N LEU A 21 -9.44 10.64 -6.19
CA LEU A 21 -10.53 10.68 -5.22
C LEU A 21 -10.23 9.81 -4.00
N ALA A 22 -9.82 8.57 -4.22
CA ALA A 22 -9.54 7.64 -3.14
C ALA A 22 -8.39 8.13 -2.26
N THR A 23 -7.29 8.57 -2.87
CA THR A 23 -6.12 9.04 -2.11
C THR A 23 -6.34 10.39 -1.44
N GLY A 24 -7.24 11.21 -1.97
CA GLY A 24 -7.59 12.50 -1.36
C GLY A 24 -8.60 12.38 -0.23
N LEU A 25 -9.46 11.37 -0.24
CA LEU A 25 -10.49 11.17 0.77
C LEU A 25 -10.04 10.30 1.93
N VAL A 26 -9.17 9.34 1.68
CA VAL A 26 -8.67 8.41 2.70
C VAL A 26 -7.30 8.86 3.16
N VAL A 27 -7.29 9.78 4.10
CA VAL A 27 -6.08 10.37 4.67
C VAL A 27 -6.29 10.64 6.16
N PRO A 28 -5.27 10.51 7.00
CA PRO A 28 -3.96 9.94 6.67
C PRO A 28 -4.05 8.43 6.45
N ARG A 29 -3.06 7.89 5.73
CA ARG A 29 -2.92 6.44 5.55
C ARG A 29 -1.70 5.96 6.32
N PRO A 30 -1.78 4.78 6.96
CA PRO A 30 -0.59 4.19 7.57
C PRO A 30 0.42 3.81 6.49
N ILE A 31 1.70 3.88 6.83
CA ILE A 31 2.79 3.48 5.93
C ILE A 31 3.29 2.11 6.35
N GLY A 32 3.22 1.16 5.44
CA GLY A 32 3.89 -0.13 5.60
C GLY A 32 5.24 -0.07 4.89
N TRP A 33 6.31 -0.18 5.65
CA TRP A 33 7.67 -0.27 5.08
C TRP A 33 7.97 -1.76 4.91
N ILE A 34 7.75 -2.25 3.71
CA ILE A 34 7.69 -3.69 3.45
C ILE A 34 9.06 -4.20 3.04
N GLY A 35 9.57 -5.15 3.83
CA GLY A 35 10.79 -5.88 3.51
C GLY A 35 10.46 -7.20 2.82
N SER A 36 11.21 -7.53 1.79
CA SER A 36 11.07 -8.77 1.06
C SER A 36 12.43 -9.22 0.54
N VAL A 37 12.50 -10.47 0.11
CA VAL A 37 13.74 -11.06 -0.39
C VAL A 37 13.45 -11.81 -1.68
N SER A 38 14.39 -11.72 -2.63
CA SER A 38 14.29 -12.48 -3.87
C SER A 38 14.72 -13.95 -3.67
N ALA A 39 14.41 -14.81 -4.63
CA ALA A 39 14.89 -16.18 -4.63
C ALA A 39 16.42 -16.26 -4.61
N ALA A 40 17.11 -15.25 -5.10
CA ALA A 40 18.57 -15.15 -5.08
C ALA A 40 19.14 -14.59 -3.76
N GLY A 41 18.28 -14.27 -2.79
CA GLY A 41 18.70 -13.75 -1.50
C GLY A 41 18.97 -12.24 -1.47
N VAL A 42 18.48 -11.50 -2.44
CA VAL A 42 18.64 -10.04 -2.48
C VAL A 42 17.50 -9.38 -1.73
N ASP A 43 17.85 -8.56 -0.74
CA ASP A 43 16.88 -7.83 0.08
C ASP A 43 16.30 -6.64 -0.67
N ASN A 44 15.02 -6.35 -0.38
CA ASN A 44 14.34 -5.17 -0.88
C ASN A 44 13.47 -4.59 0.21
N VAL A 45 13.43 -3.27 0.32
CA VAL A 45 12.55 -2.55 1.24
C VAL A 45 11.88 -1.42 0.48
N ALA A 46 10.56 -1.33 0.59
CA ALA A 46 9.80 -0.29 -0.10
C ALA A 46 8.62 0.18 0.76
N PRO A 47 8.31 1.49 0.75
CA PRO A 47 7.19 2.04 1.49
C PRO A 47 5.90 1.95 0.69
N TYR A 48 4.79 1.66 1.40
CA TYR A 48 3.46 1.59 0.80
C TYR A 48 2.47 2.33 1.68
N SER A 49 1.71 3.25 1.08
CA SER A 49 0.63 3.94 1.77
C SER A 49 -0.72 3.27 1.58
N PHE A 50 -0.84 2.33 0.65
CA PHE A 50 -1.98 1.43 0.56
C PHE A 50 -1.68 0.21 1.43
N PHE A 51 -1.82 0.41 2.73
CA PHE A 51 -1.43 -0.56 3.74
C PHE A 51 -2.38 -0.48 4.92
N ASN A 52 -2.84 -1.63 5.41
CA ASN A 52 -3.65 -1.67 6.62
C ASN A 52 -3.75 -3.08 7.18
N VAL A 53 -4.30 -3.17 8.40
CA VAL A 53 -4.75 -4.41 9.01
C VAL A 53 -6.21 -4.65 8.60
N MET A 54 -6.49 -5.80 8.03
CA MET A 54 -7.85 -6.15 7.56
C MET A 54 -8.61 -7.01 8.55
N SER A 55 -7.93 -7.74 9.42
CA SER A 55 -8.57 -8.53 10.47
C SER A 55 -7.58 -8.79 11.60
N GLY A 56 -8.11 -9.01 12.81
CA GLY A 56 -7.30 -9.27 13.99
C GLY A 56 -7.26 -10.73 14.43
N ASP A 57 -8.21 -11.55 13.96
CA ASP A 57 -8.25 -12.97 14.29
C ASP A 57 -8.91 -13.77 13.15
N PRO A 58 -8.14 -14.40 12.28
CA PRO A 58 -6.67 -14.32 12.22
C PRO A 58 -6.17 -12.94 11.79
N VAL A 59 -4.94 -12.63 12.12
CA VAL A 59 -4.34 -11.36 11.72
C VAL A 59 -4.09 -11.36 10.22
N HIS A 60 -4.68 -10.40 9.53
CA HIS A 60 -4.43 -10.16 8.12
C HIS A 60 -3.92 -8.73 7.93
N VAL A 61 -2.73 -8.63 7.36
CA VAL A 61 -2.13 -7.37 6.96
C VAL A 61 -2.12 -7.33 5.43
N VAL A 62 -2.53 -6.20 4.89
CA VAL A 62 -2.67 -6.03 3.43
C VAL A 62 -1.88 -4.82 2.98
N PHE A 63 -1.17 -4.95 1.89
CA PHE A 63 -0.60 -3.82 1.17
C PHE A 63 -0.78 -4.02 -0.32
N SER A 64 -0.85 -2.92 -1.06
CA SER A 64 -0.98 -2.98 -2.51
C SER A 64 0.34 -2.51 -3.15
N PRO A 65 1.06 -3.39 -3.83
CA PRO A 65 2.26 -3.02 -4.55
C PRO A 65 1.94 -2.41 -5.92
N GLY A 66 0.90 -1.60 -6.00
CA GLY A 66 0.39 -1.03 -7.24
C GLY A 66 1.48 -0.54 -8.18
N GLY A 67 1.13 -0.23 -9.40
CA GLY A 67 1.94 0.07 -10.57
C GLY A 67 3.35 0.66 -10.39
N GLY A 68 4.04 0.89 -11.48
CA GLY A 68 5.34 1.54 -11.49
C GLY A 68 6.49 0.64 -11.07
N ASN A 69 7.44 1.21 -10.34
CA ASN A 69 8.72 0.55 -10.00
C ASN A 69 8.65 -0.38 -8.79
N ARG A 70 7.45 -0.80 -8.38
CA ARG A 70 7.27 -1.65 -7.19
C ARG A 70 7.18 -3.12 -7.52
N LYS A 71 7.59 -3.47 -8.73
CA LYS A 71 7.59 -4.82 -9.26
C LYS A 71 8.43 -5.79 -8.44
N ASP A 72 9.56 -5.32 -7.89
CA ASP A 72 10.47 -6.19 -7.13
C ASP A 72 9.80 -6.75 -5.88
N THR A 73 9.05 -5.93 -5.13
CA THR A 73 8.32 -6.41 -3.96
C THR A 73 7.31 -7.48 -4.34
N LEU A 74 6.54 -7.23 -5.40
CA LEU A 74 5.52 -8.16 -5.86
C LEU A 74 6.12 -9.50 -6.27
N ASP A 75 7.19 -9.46 -7.06
CA ASP A 75 7.88 -10.65 -7.52
C ASP A 75 8.45 -11.44 -6.33
N ASN A 76 9.08 -10.74 -5.37
CA ASN A 76 9.65 -11.38 -4.20
C ASN A 76 8.60 -12.09 -3.34
N VAL A 77 7.47 -11.43 -3.10
CA VAL A 77 6.41 -12.01 -2.28
C VAL A 77 5.75 -13.20 -2.99
N ARG A 78 5.64 -13.16 -4.30
CA ARG A 78 5.11 -14.29 -5.07
C ARG A 78 6.03 -15.52 -5.03
N GLU A 79 7.33 -15.30 -5.07
CA GLU A 79 8.31 -16.40 -5.09
C GLU A 79 8.55 -16.97 -3.70
N ILE A 80 8.77 -16.12 -2.70
CA ILE A 80 9.16 -16.54 -1.35
C ILE A 80 7.96 -16.67 -0.41
N ALA A 81 6.84 -16.03 -0.76
CA ALA A 81 5.57 -16.08 -0.03
C ALA A 81 5.67 -15.56 1.42
N GLU A 82 6.54 -14.57 1.64
CA GLU A 82 6.65 -13.91 2.94
C GLU A 82 7.15 -12.48 2.78
N PHE A 83 6.83 -11.64 3.74
CA PHE A 83 7.33 -10.28 3.82
C PHE A 83 7.35 -9.83 5.28
N THR A 84 8.12 -8.78 5.56
CA THR A 84 8.15 -8.15 6.87
C THR A 84 7.51 -6.77 6.80
N VAL A 85 6.90 -6.37 7.90
CA VAL A 85 6.38 -5.01 8.07
C VAL A 85 7.29 -4.30 9.06
N ASN A 86 7.88 -3.19 8.61
CA ASN A 86 8.75 -2.38 9.44
C ASN A 86 8.07 -1.06 9.73
N ILE A 87 8.23 -0.58 10.96
CA ILE A 87 7.63 0.68 11.38
C ILE A 87 8.62 1.80 11.13
N VAL A 88 8.15 2.84 10.44
CA VAL A 88 8.96 4.01 10.17
C VAL A 88 8.97 4.91 11.41
N THR A 89 10.14 5.28 11.86
CA THR A 89 10.33 6.20 12.98
C THR A 89 10.96 7.49 12.48
N ALA A 90 11.00 8.53 13.34
CA ALA A 90 11.68 9.77 12.99
C ALA A 90 13.16 9.54 12.65
N GLU A 91 13.78 8.55 13.27
CA GLU A 91 15.19 8.22 13.02
C GLU A 91 15.41 7.55 11.68
N THR A 92 14.43 6.78 11.21
CA THR A 92 14.57 5.98 10.00
C THR A 92 13.94 6.61 8.76
N VAL A 93 13.18 7.70 8.91
CA VAL A 93 12.45 8.32 7.80
C VAL A 93 13.38 8.78 6.67
N VAL A 94 14.60 9.17 7.01
CA VAL A 94 15.59 9.63 6.04
C VAL A 94 16.07 8.49 5.13
N ALA A 95 16.09 7.26 5.67
CA ALA A 95 16.50 6.07 4.92
C ALA A 95 15.40 5.54 4.00
N MET A 96 14.16 5.92 4.27
CA MET A 96 13.02 5.52 3.46
C MET A 96 12.95 6.33 2.16
#